data_2a821258794e4538fedd37ed9f130580
#
_entry.id   2a821258794e4538fedd37ed9f130580
#
_cell.length_a   1.000
_cell.length_b   1.000
_cell.length_c   1.000
_cell.angle_alpha   90.00
_cell.angle_beta   90.00
_cell.angle_gamma   90.00
#
_symmetry.space_group_name_H-M   'P 1'
#
loop_
_entity.id
_entity.type
_entity.pdbx_description
1 polymer ?
#
loop_
_entity_poly.entity_id
_entity_poly.type
_entity_poly.pdbx_seq_one_letter_code
_entity_poly.pdbx_strand_id
1 'polypeptide(L)'
;PEEQAARSFLCSGKAQQVLVVCDAASLERNLVLVLQILEITPNVTVCVNLLDEARRKGLTPDLTLLSQRLGVPVYGVSARDKRSAAALLEALDNPPTARVPLQIFYPPALEAALEQLEPRLPPSPLPRRFLALKLLEGEPSLLKELSAYLSPEAVAAGSALRAALDRDFPGSARTDALASAAVKTAEAVMRGVVTRVPAKGAERDLRID
;
A
#
# COMPACT_ATOMS: atom_id res chain seq x y z
N PRO A 1 2.25 -15.85 -11.12
CA PRO A 1 2.34 -16.90 -10.05
C PRO A 1 2.83 -16.33 -8.73
N GLU A 2 3.92 -15.53 -8.72
CA GLU A 2 4.56 -15.02 -7.50
C GLU A 2 3.69 -14.00 -6.77
N GLU A 3 3.11 -13.04 -7.46
CA GLU A 3 2.19 -12.03 -6.90
C GLU A 3 0.95 -12.69 -6.27
N GLN A 4 0.42 -13.73 -6.92
CA GLN A 4 -0.72 -14.47 -6.38
C GLN A 4 -0.35 -15.21 -5.10
N ALA A 5 0.82 -15.85 -5.05
CA ALA A 5 1.31 -16.54 -3.86
C ALA A 5 1.51 -15.57 -2.69
N ALA A 6 2.12 -14.39 -2.95
CA ALA A 6 2.29 -13.34 -1.94
C ALA A 6 0.95 -12.82 -1.43
N ARG A 7 -0.02 -12.55 -2.33
CA ARG A 7 -1.37 -12.12 -1.97
C ARG A 7 -2.07 -13.17 -1.09
N SER A 8 -2.06 -14.43 -1.50
CA SER A 8 -2.68 -15.52 -0.75
C SER A 8 -2.05 -15.68 0.64
N PHE A 9 -0.74 -15.55 0.75
CA PHE A 9 -0.07 -15.58 2.05
C PHE A 9 -0.49 -14.41 2.95
N LEU A 10 -0.54 -13.19 2.43
CA LEU A 10 -1.03 -12.01 3.16
C LEU A 10 -2.49 -12.20 3.60
N CYS A 11 -3.37 -12.65 2.69
CA CYS A 11 -4.77 -12.91 2.96
C CYS A 11 -5.01 -14.08 3.93
N SER A 12 -4.01 -14.93 4.20
CA SER A 12 -4.09 -15.95 5.22
C SER A 12 -4.09 -15.42 6.66
N GLY A 13 -3.74 -14.14 6.86
CA GLY A 13 -3.61 -13.52 8.18
C GLY A 13 -2.45 -14.05 9.03
N LYS A 14 -1.54 -14.84 8.45
CA LYS A 14 -0.40 -15.45 9.15
C LYS A 14 0.87 -14.61 9.12
N ALA A 15 0.92 -13.58 8.29
CA ALA A 15 2.07 -12.69 8.21
C ALA A 15 2.18 -11.85 9.50
N GLN A 16 3.23 -12.08 10.27
CA GLN A 16 3.52 -11.32 11.49
C GLN A 16 4.07 -9.94 11.17
N GLN A 17 4.87 -9.83 10.12
CA GLN A 17 5.47 -8.60 9.62
C GLN A 17 5.64 -8.70 8.10
N VAL A 18 5.50 -7.58 7.42
CA VAL A 18 5.65 -7.48 5.97
C VAL A 18 6.70 -6.43 5.64
N LEU A 19 7.75 -6.84 4.95
CA LEU A 19 8.74 -5.93 4.39
C LEU A 19 8.39 -5.65 2.93
N VAL A 20 8.08 -4.40 2.62
CA VAL A 20 7.82 -3.96 1.24
C VAL A 20 9.04 -3.25 0.71
N VAL A 21 9.64 -3.79 -0.34
CA VAL A 21 10.84 -3.21 -0.97
C VAL A 21 10.42 -2.35 -2.15
N CYS A 22 10.78 -1.07 -2.09
CA CYS A 22 10.49 -0.06 -3.10
C CYS A 22 11.78 0.42 -3.77
N ASP A 23 11.75 0.65 -5.08
CA ASP A 23 12.81 1.33 -5.81
C ASP A 23 12.70 2.85 -5.57
N ALA A 24 13.79 3.47 -5.09
CA ALA A 24 13.86 4.90 -4.81
C ALA A 24 13.60 5.77 -6.05
N ALA A 25 13.92 5.28 -7.25
CA ALA A 25 13.70 6.01 -8.50
C ALA A 25 12.27 5.88 -9.03
N SER A 26 11.52 4.86 -8.56
CA SER A 26 10.13 4.56 -8.95
C SER A 26 9.17 4.59 -7.75
N LEU A 27 9.52 5.35 -6.72
CA LEU A 27 8.87 5.30 -5.41
C LEU A 27 7.35 5.56 -5.48
N GLU A 28 6.92 6.55 -6.26
CA GLU A 28 5.51 6.89 -6.42
C GLU A 28 4.67 5.70 -6.92
N ARG A 29 5.17 4.98 -7.91
CA ARG A 29 4.50 3.77 -8.42
C ARG A 29 4.44 2.67 -7.37
N ASN A 30 5.53 2.47 -6.63
CA ASN A 30 5.61 1.44 -5.60
C ASN A 30 4.71 1.76 -4.40
N LEU A 31 4.42 3.04 -4.11
CA LEU A 31 3.54 3.42 -3.00
C LEU A 31 2.10 2.92 -3.16
N VAL A 32 1.59 2.77 -4.38
CA VAL A 32 0.27 2.18 -4.61
C VAL A 32 0.22 0.77 -4.01
N LEU A 33 1.26 -0.05 -4.25
CA LEU A 33 1.37 -1.38 -3.67
C LEU A 33 1.51 -1.33 -2.13
N VAL A 34 2.31 -0.39 -1.61
CA VAL A 34 2.46 -0.19 -0.15
C VAL A 34 1.10 0.08 0.49
N LEU A 35 0.31 1.00 -0.10
CA LEU A 35 -1.01 1.35 0.40
C LEU A 35 -1.98 0.16 0.37
N GLN A 36 -1.97 -0.64 -0.69
CA GLN A 36 -2.78 -1.86 -0.79
C GLN A 36 -2.39 -2.90 0.26
N ILE A 37 -1.10 -3.03 0.58
CA ILE A 37 -0.63 -3.93 1.64
C ILE A 37 -1.03 -3.41 3.02
N LEU A 38 -1.00 -2.09 3.24
CA LEU A 38 -1.45 -1.46 4.49
C LEU A 38 -2.93 -1.67 4.78
N GLU A 39 -3.76 -1.89 3.76
CA GLU A 39 -5.16 -2.30 3.94
C GLU A 39 -5.29 -3.72 4.47
N ILE A 40 -4.34 -4.61 4.14
CA ILE A 40 -4.35 -6.03 4.58
C ILE A 40 -3.77 -6.18 5.98
N THR A 41 -2.72 -5.42 6.31
CA THR A 41 -2.02 -5.51 7.60
C THR A 41 -1.38 -4.19 8.00
N PRO A 42 -1.46 -3.78 9.29
CA PRO A 42 -0.73 -2.63 9.80
C PRO A 42 0.76 -2.90 10.03
N ASN A 43 1.18 -4.17 10.04
CA ASN A 43 2.53 -4.60 10.41
C ASN A 43 3.49 -4.54 9.22
N VAL A 44 3.62 -3.35 8.63
CA VAL A 44 4.44 -3.10 7.45
C VAL A 44 5.68 -2.29 7.80
N THR A 45 6.81 -2.71 7.23
CA THR A 45 8.03 -1.92 7.14
C THR A 45 8.35 -1.67 5.68
N VAL A 46 8.63 -0.43 5.30
CA VAL A 46 9.00 -0.07 3.93
C VAL A 46 10.52 0.05 3.83
N CYS A 47 11.11 -0.64 2.86
CA CYS A 47 12.50 -0.53 2.49
C CYS A 47 12.62 0.22 1.16
N VAL A 48 13.19 1.42 1.18
CA VAL A 48 13.49 2.19 -0.04
C VAL A 48 14.91 1.82 -0.48
N ASN A 49 15.00 0.97 -1.49
CA ASN A 49 16.24 0.44 -2.03
C ASN A 49 16.79 1.31 -3.17
N LEU A 50 18.04 1.09 -3.56
CA LEU A 50 18.72 1.76 -4.67
C LEU A 50 18.86 3.29 -4.47
N LEU A 51 19.03 3.74 -3.23
CA LEU A 51 19.20 5.16 -2.92
C LEU A 51 20.40 5.79 -3.63
N ASP A 52 21.47 5.04 -3.85
CA ASP A 52 22.65 5.50 -4.59
C ASP A 52 22.34 5.70 -6.07
N GLU A 53 21.48 4.90 -6.66
CA GLU A 53 21.02 5.08 -8.04
C GLU A 53 20.09 6.29 -8.19
N ALA A 54 19.15 6.43 -7.25
CA ALA A 54 18.27 7.60 -7.20
C ALA A 54 19.10 8.90 -7.10
N ARG A 55 20.10 8.94 -6.22
CA ARG A 55 21.00 10.12 -6.09
C ARG A 55 21.78 10.40 -7.37
N ARG A 56 22.24 9.37 -8.09
CA ARG A 56 22.89 9.58 -9.40
C ARG A 56 21.94 10.20 -10.42
N LYS A 57 20.65 9.90 -10.32
CA LYS A 57 19.58 10.51 -11.14
C LYS A 57 19.12 11.87 -10.61
N GLY A 58 19.75 12.41 -9.58
CA GLY A 58 19.39 13.68 -8.95
C GLY A 58 18.12 13.60 -8.08
N LEU A 59 17.71 12.39 -7.67
CA LEU A 59 16.54 12.19 -6.82
C LEU A 59 16.98 11.92 -5.38
N THR A 60 16.41 12.67 -4.44
CA THR A 60 16.68 12.49 -3.01
C THR A 60 15.35 12.39 -2.26
N PRO A 61 14.94 11.18 -1.84
CA PRO A 61 13.73 10.99 -1.05
C PRO A 61 13.96 11.37 0.42
N ASP A 62 13.01 12.08 1.01
CA ASP A 62 12.91 12.31 2.46
C ASP A 62 12.16 11.12 3.11
N LEU A 63 12.93 10.18 3.63
CA LEU A 63 12.39 8.96 4.24
C LEU A 63 11.69 9.24 5.57
N THR A 64 12.09 10.29 6.28
CA THR A 64 11.45 10.70 7.54
C THR A 64 10.04 11.23 7.27
N LEU A 65 9.91 12.13 6.30
CA LEU A 65 8.61 12.64 5.86
C LEU A 65 7.72 11.52 5.32
N LEU A 66 8.30 10.60 4.53
CA LEU A 66 7.57 9.44 4.01
C LEU A 66 7.05 8.55 5.14
N SER A 67 7.89 8.23 6.13
CA SER A 67 7.50 7.43 7.30
C SER A 67 6.39 8.11 8.12
N GLN A 68 6.47 9.43 8.30
CA GLN A 68 5.44 10.19 9.01
C GLN A 68 4.09 10.13 8.28
N ARG A 69 4.10 10.27 6.96
CA ARG A 69 2.87 10.26 6.13
C ARG A 69 2.24 8.88 6.00
N LEU A 70 3.06 7.85 5.87
CA LEU A 70 2.56 6.47 5.80
C LEU A 70 2.15 5.92 7.17
N GLY A 71 2.64 6.50 8.26
CA GLY A 71 2.40 5.99 9.62
C GLY A 71 3.09 4.65 9.88
N VAL A 72 4.10 4.28 9.10
CA VAL A 72 4.89 3.05 9.25
C VAL A 72 6.39 3.32 9.12
N PRO A 73 7.26 2.44 9.65
CA PRO A 73 8.70 2.58 9.52
C PRO A 73 9.14 2.55 8.06
N VAL A 74 10.03 3.47 7.70
CA VAL A 74 10.65 3.53 6.37
C VAL A 74 12.17 3.57 6.53
N TYR A 75 12.85 2.63 5.92
CA TYR A 75 14.31 2.52 5.93
C TYR A 75 14.86 2.64 4.52
N GLY A 76 15.97 3.36 4.40
CA GLY A 76 16.67 3.46 3.13
C GLY A 76 17.84 2.52 3.05
N VAL A 77 17.97 1.80 1.95
CA VAL A 77 19.06 0.86 1.72
C VAL A 77 19.78 1.19 0.42
N SER A 78 21.10 1.01 0.45
CA SER A 78 21.97 1.09 -0.71
C SER A 78 22.87 -0.14 -0.74
N ALA A 79 23.01 -0.77 -1.89
CA ALA A 79 23.84 -1.97 -2.06
C ALA A 79 25.30 -1.79 -1.63
N ARG A 80 25.79 -0.55 -1.57
CA ARG A 80 27.15 -0.18 -1.17
C ARG A 80 27.30 0.12 0.33
N ASP A 81 26.18 0.28 1.04
CA ASP A 81 26.18 0.63 2.46
C ASP A 81 25.65 -0.51 3.32
N LYS A 82 26.57 -1.35 3.79
CA LYS A 82 26.25 -2.48 4.68
C LYS A 82 25.60 -2.05 6.00
N ARG A 83 25.83 -0.80 6.47
CA ARG A 83 25.23 -0.29 7.70
C ARG A 83 23.74 -0.05 7.55
N SER A 84 23.31 0.42 6.37
CA SER A 84 21.88 0.64 6.09
C SER A 84 21.10 -0.68 6.10
N ALA A 85 21.68 -1.75 5.57
CA ALA A 85 21.09 -3.09 5.62
C ALA A 85 21.03 -3.64 7.07
N ALA A 86 22.09 -3.44 7.85
CA ALA A 86 22.11 -3.86 9.25
C ALA A 86 21.04 -3.14 10.09
N ALA A 87 20.87 -1.82 9.90
CA ALA A 87 19.82 -1.05 10.57
C ALA A 87 18.41 -1.52 10.22
N LEU A 88 18.17 -1.89 8.95
CA LEU A 88 16.90 -2.49 8.54
C LEU A 88 16.67 -3.83 9.24
N LEU A 89 17.65 -4.72 9.29
CA LEU A 89 17.52 -6.03 9.95
C LEU A 89 17.25 -5.87 11.45
N GLU A 90 17.97 -4.98 12.14
CA GLU A 90 17.71 -4.67 13.54
C GLU A 90 16.28 -4.17 13.79
N ALA A 91 15.76 -3.34 12.90
CA ALA A 91 14.39 -2.85 12.97
C ALA A 91 13.34 -3.94 12.69
N LEU A 92 13.66 -4.94 11.89
CA LEU A 92 12.79 -6.10 11.66
C LEU A 92 12.76 -7.02 12.89
N ASP A 93 13.88 -7.19 13.56
CA ASP A 93 13.96 -7.99 14.80
C ASP A 93 13.29 -7.27 15.99
N ASN A 94 13.34 -5.93 16.00
CA ASN A 94 12.79 -5.08 17.05
C ASN A 94 11.87 -4.01 16.42
N PRO A 95 10.66 -4.37 15.98
CA PRO A 95 9.78 -3.44 15.30
C PRO A 95 9.41 -2.27 16.21
N PRO A 96 9.53 -1.03 15.73
CA PRO A 96 9.15 0.14 16.52
C PRO A 96 7.65 0.09 16.83
N THR A 97 7.28 0.72 17.95
CA THR A 97 5.88 0.79 18.40
C THR A 97 4.97 1.24 17.27
N ALA A 98 3.91 0.49 17.04
CA ALA A 98 2.97 0.71 15.94
C ALA A 98 2.42 2.15 15.97
N ARG A 99 2.59 2.86 14.86
CA ARG A 99 1.85 4.08 14.55
C ARG A 99 0.53 3.68 13.89
N VAL A 100 -0.37 4.63 13.73
CA VAL A 100 -1.59 4.42 12.95
C VAL A 100 -1.23 4.50 11.47
N PRO A 101 -1.31 3.39 10.71
CA PRO A 101 -1.01 3.42 9.28
C PRO A 101 -1.98 4.33 8.52
N LEU A 102 -1.48 4.91 7.43
CA LEU A 102 -2.31 5.68 6.52
C LEU A 102 -3.39 4.79 5.93
N GLN A 103 -4.62 5.30 5.95
CA GLN A 103 -5.78 4.66 5.35
C GLN A 103 -6.13 5.32 4.01
N ILE A 104 -6.51 4.53 3.02
CA ILE A 104 -7.09 5.05 1.78
C ILE A 104 -8.54 5.44 2.06
N PHE A 105 -8.92 6.66 1.65
CA PHE A 105 -10.31 7.11 1.65
C PHE A 105 -10.90 7.01 0.25
N TYR A 106 -12.04 6.36 0.18
CA TYR A 106 -12.78 6.13 -1.05
C TYR A 106 -13.88 7.18 -1.27
N PRO A 107 -14.52 7.24 -2.44
CA PRO A 107 -15.67 8.09 -2.64
C PRO A 107 -16.77 7.86 -1.58
N PRO A 108 -17.55 8.91 -1.21
CA PRO A 108 -18.48 8.85 -0.07
C PRO A 108 -19.47 7.68 -0.09
N ALA A 109 -19.98 7.30 -1.28
CA ALA A 109 -20.88 6.16 -1.38
C ALA A 109 -20.20 4.82 -1.03
N LEU A 110 -18.93 4.65 -1.38
CA LEU A 110 -18.14 3.46 -1.01
C LEU A 110 -17.80 3.48 0.47
N GLU A 111 -17.43 4.63 1.05
CA GLU A 111 -17.19 4.75 2.50
C GLU A 111 -18.44 4.40 3.30
N ALA A 112 -19.60 4.93 2.92
CA ALA A 112 -20.88 4.61 3.57
C ALA A 112 -21.23 3.12 3.49
N ALA A 113 -20.87 2.43 2.40
CA ALA A 113 -21.05 0.99 2.26
C ALA A 113 -20.07 0.20 3.15
N LEU A 114 -18.81 0.66 3.26
CA LEU A 114 -17.83 0.06 4.16
C LEU A 114 -18.27 0.17 5.62
N GLU A 115 -18.71 1.36 6.06
CA GLU A 115 -19.23 1.59 7.41
C GLU A 115 -20.41 0.68 7.76
N GLN A 116 -21.27 0.35 6.80
CA GLN A 116 -22.38 -0.57 6.99
C GLN A 116 -21.95 -2.04 7.08
N LEU A 117 -20.86 -2.43 6.40
CA LEU A 117 -20.38 -3.81 6.36
C LEU A 117 -19.45 -4.17 7.52
N GLU A 118 -18.59 -3.26 7.93
CA GLU A 118 -17.59 -3.53 8.96
C GLU A 118 -18.17 -4.13 10.26
N PRO A 119 -19.30 -3.61 10.82
CA PRO A 119 -19.88 -4.18 12.03
C PRO A 119 -20.46 -5.60 11.87
N ARG A 120 -20.74 -6.03 10.62
CA ARG A 120 -21.33 -7.35 10.31
C ARG A 120 -20.28 -8.44 10.13
N LEU A 121 -19.00 -8.05 10.08
CA LEU A 121 -17.89 -8.98 9.91
C LEU A 121 -17.46 -9.57 11.26
N PRO A 122 -17.19 -10.88 11.31
CA PRO A 122 -16.73 -11.54 12.51
C PRO A 122 -15.31 -11.06 12.89
N PRO A 123 -14.87 -11.27 14.13
CA PRO A 123 -13.48 -11.12 14.50
C PRO A 123 -12.58 -12.00 13.63
N SER A 124 -11.51 -11.43 13.10
CA SER A 124 -10.56 -12.14 12.24
C SER A 124 -9.15 -11.56 12.38
N PRO A 125 -8.09 -12.25 11.95
CA PRO A 125 -6.75 -11.72 11.89
C PRO A 125 -6.59 -10.61 10.84
N LEU A 126 -7.53 -10.51 9.89
CA LEU A 126 -7.54 -9.48 8.86
C LEU A 126 -8.41 -8.28 9.30
N PRO A 127 -8.06 -7.04 8.90
CA PRO A 127 -8.87 -5.87 9.19
C PRO A 127 -10.29 -6.00 8.62
N ARG A 128 -11.30 -5.65 9.41
CA ARG A 128 -12.70 -5.68 8.96
C ARG A 128 -12.92 -4.82 7.73
N ARG A 129 -12.29 -3.65 7.70
CA ARG A 129 -12.36 -2.75 6.54
C ARG A 129 -11.84 -3.40 5.26
N PHE A 130 -10.74 -4.15 5.32
CA PHE A 130 -10.22 -4.91 4.19
C PHE A 130 -11.25 -5.96 3.72
N LEU A 131 -11.81 -6.75 4.63
CA LEU A 131 -12.81 -7.75 4.29
C LEU A 131 -14.08 -7.12 3.69
N ALA A 132 -14.55 -6.00 4.26
CA ALA A 132 -15.67 -5.23 3.72
C ALA A 132 -15.38 -4.73 2.30
N LEU A 133 -14.18 -4.19 2.07
CA LEU A 133 -13.74 -3.74 0.75
C LEU A 133 -13.78 -4.90 -0.27
N LYS A 134 -13.27 -6.08 0.09
CA LYS A 134 -13.28 -7.25 -0.80
C LYS A 134 -14.69 -7.77 -1.09
N LEU A 135 -15.62 -7.65 -0.13
CA LEU A 135 -17.05 -7.91 -0.38
C LEU A 135 -17.65 -6.93 -1.39
N LEU A 136 -17.28 -5.65 -1.33
CA LEU A 136 -17.74 -4.64 -2.30
C LEU A 136 -17.07 -4.79 -3.68
N GLU A 137 -15.82 -5.22 -3.74
CA GLU A 137 -15.15 -5.57 -5.01
C GLU A 137 -15.82 -6.77 -5.68
N GLY A 138 -16.11 -7.80 -4.89
CA GLY A 138 -16.88 -8.95 -5.34
C GLY A 138 -16.13 -9.91 -6.26
N GLU A 139 -14.80 -9.95 -6.22
CA GLU A 139 -13.99 -10.90 -6.98
C GLU A 139 -14.20 -12.34 -6.44
N PRO A 140 -14.79 -13.26 -7.23
CA PRO A 140 -15.19 -14.57 -6.70
C PRO A 140 -14.02 -15.42 -6.20
N SER A 141 -12.86 -15.36 -6.85
CA SER A 141 -11.68 -16.14 -6.47
C SER A 141 -11.15 -15.69 -5.10
N LEU A 142 -11.09 -14.38 -4.86
CA LEU A 142 -10.64 -13.81 -3.60
C LEU A 142 -11.66 -14.05 -2.47
N LEU A 143 -12.95 -13.91 -2.73
CA LEU A 143 -14.00 -14.20 -1.75
C LEU A 143 -13.99 -15.67 -1.33
N LYS A 144 -13.69 -16.59 -2.25
CA LYS A 144 -13.51 -18.01 -1.92
C LYS A 144 -12.30 -18.22 -1.00
N GLU A 145 -11.19 -17.53 -1.26
CA GLU A 145 -9.97 -17.57 -0.44
C GLU A 145 -10.22 -17.01 0.96
N LEU A 146 -11.00 -15.93 1.07
CA LEU A 146 -11.36 -15.27 2.34
C LEU A 146 -12.56 -15.90 3.05
N SER A 147 -13.15 -16.97 2.53
CA SER A 147 -14.40 -17.56 3.03
C SER A 147 -14.38 -17.91 4.52
N ALA A 148 -13.21 -18.30 5.05
CA ALA A 148 -13.04 -18.61 6.47
C ALA A 148 -13.23 -17.40 7.40
N TYR A 149 -13.15 -16.18 6.88
CA TYR A 149 -13.25 -14.91 7.61
C TYR A 149 -14.57 -14.17 7.34
N LEU A 150 -15.46 -14.76 6.52
CA LEU A 150 -16.71 -14.14 6.10
C LEU A 150 -17.89 -14.93 6.65
N SER A 151 -18.87 -14.23 7.24
CA SER A 151 -20.15 -14.85 7.60
C SER A 151 -21.11 -14.82 6.41
N PRO A 152 -22.06 -15.77 6.32
CA PRO A 152 -23.11 -15.74 5.29
C PRO A 152 -23.90 -14.44 5.27
N GLU A 153 -24.14 -13.85 6.45
CA GLU A 153 -24.81 -12.57 6.59
C GLU A 153 -24.00 -11.42 5.98
N ALA A 154 -22.69 -11.35 6.26
CA ALA A 154 -21.81 -10.34 5.70
C ALA A 154 -21.72 -10.47 4.16
N VAL A 155 -21.66 -11.68 3.63
CA VAL A 155 -21.65 -11.96 2.19
C VAL A 155 -22.96 -11.48 1.54
N ALA A 156 -24.11 -11.78 2.13
CA ALA A 156 -25.41 -11.34 1.63
C ALA A 156 -25.55 -9.82 1.66
N ALA A 157 -25.13 -9.17 2.77
CA ALA A 157 -25.14 -7.73 2.90
C ALA A 157 -24.19 -7.05 1.88
N GLY A 158 -22.98 -7.59 1.69
CA GLY A 158 -22.04 -7.12 0.70
C GLY A 158 -22.58 -7.20 -0.72
N SER A 159 -23.27 -8.31 -1.05
CA SER A 159 -23.93 -8.47 -2.36
C SER A 159 -25.03 -7.44 -2.58
N ALA A 160 -25.87 -7.17 -1.57
CA ALA A 160 -26.94 -6.19 -1.64
C ALA A 160 -26.39 -4.75 -1.81
N LEU A 161 -25.36 -4.38 -1.02
CA LEU A 161 -24.73 -3.07 -1.11
C LEU A 161 -24.01 -2.88 -2.45
N ARG A 162 -23.36 -3.92 -2.97
CA ARG A 162 -22.74 -3.89 -4.29
C ARG A 162 -23.75 -3.62 -5.39
N ALA A 163 -24.91 -4.30 -5.34
CA ALA A 163 -26.00 -4.05 -6.30
C ALA A 163 -26.59 -2.64 -6.18
N ALA A 164 -26.61 -2.07 -4.97
CA ALA A 164 -27.00 -0.67 -4.77
C ALA A 164 -25.98 0.31 -5.37
N LEU A 165 -24.69 0.03 -5.17
CA LEU A 165 -23.59 0.84 -5.71
C LEU A 165 -23.48 0.79 -7.24
N ASP A 166 -23.99 -0.24 -7.90
CA ASP A 166 -23.97 -0.34 -9.37
C ASP A 166 -24.74 0.79 -10.07
N ARG A 167 -25.62 1.50 -9.34
CA ARG A 167 -26.30 2.71 -9.84
C ARG A 167 -25.36 3.92 -9.90
N ASP A 168 -24.48 4.07 -8.90
CA ASP A 168 -23.53 5.18 -8.80
C ASP A 168 -22.21 4.87 -9.54
N PHE A 169 -21.90 3.58 -9.67
CA PHE A 169 -20.68 3.06 -10.29
C PHE A 169 -20.98 1.95 -11.30
N PRO A 170 -21.54 2.29 -12.47
CA PRO A 170 -21.90 1.29 -13.49
C PRO A 170 -20.67 0.65 -14.13
N GLY A 171 -20.76 -0.63 -14.46
CA GLY A 171 -19.70 -1.38 -15.16
C GLY A 171 -18.41 -1.46 -14.33
N SER A 172 -17.28 -1.04 -14.90
CA SER A 172 -15.96 -1.02 -14.25
C SER A 172 -15.75 0.19 -13.33
N ALA A 173 -16.68 1.16 -13.29
CA ALA A 173 -16.48 2.44 -12.60
C ALA A 173 -16.15 2.29 -11.10
N ARG A 174 -16.66 1.25 -10.43
CA ARG A 174 -16.32 0.96 -9.04
C ARG A 174 -14.85 0.55 -8.89
N THR A 175 -14.35 -0.36 -9.71
CA THR A 175 -12.95 -0.79 -9.73
C THR A 175 -12.04 0.38 -10.07
N ASP A 176 -12.43 1.21 -11.03
CA ASP A 176 -11.68 2.40 -11.43
C ASP A 176 -11.65 3.44 -10.30
N ALA A 177 -12.75 3.61 -9.56
CA ALA A 177 -12.82 4.50 -8.39
C ALA A 177 -11.90 4.06 -7.26
N LEU A 178 -11.85 2.74 -6.98
CA LEU A 178 -10.95 2.17 -5.97
C LEU A 178 -9.48 2.35 -6.37
N ALA A 179 -9.13 2.01 -7.60
CA ALA A 179 -7.78 2.20 -8.13
C ALA A 179 -7.36 3.69 -8.12
N SER A 180 -8.25 4.57 -8.57
CA SER A 180 -8.01 6.02 -8.57
C SER A 180 -7.79 6.59 -7.17
N ALA A 181 -8.51 6.10 -6.16
CA ALA A 181 -8.33 6.53 -4.77
C ALA A 181 -6.93 6.15 -4.25
N ALA A 182 -6.45 4.93 -4.53
CA ALA A 182 -5.11 4.49 -4.17
C ALA A 182 -4.02 5.35 -4.84
N VAL A 183 -4.16 5.62 -6.15
CA VAL A 183 -3.22 6.47 -6.89
C VAL A 183 -3.20 7.88 -6.34
N LYS A 184 -4.35 8.53 -6.15
CA LYS A 184 -4.45 9.88 -5.57
C LYS A 184 -3.86 9.96 -4.16
N THR A 185 -4.03 8.91 -3.37
CA THR A 185 -3.43 8.83 -2.04
C THR A 185 -1.90 8.73 -2.14
N ALA A 186 -1.37 7.91 -3.04
CA ALA A 186 0.06 7.80 -3.29
C ALA A 186 0.67 9.14 -3.76
N GLU A 187 0.02 9.82 -4.70
CA GLU A 187 0.41 11.17 -5.15
C GLU A 187 0.43 12.18 -4.00
N ALA A 188 -0.60 12.15 -3.13
CA ALA A 188 -0.66 13.03 -1.96
C ALA A 188 0.47 12.76 -0.97
N VAL A 189 0.80 11.49 -0.73
CA VAL A 189 1.93 11.07 0.10
C VAL A 189 3.25 11.56 -0.50
N MET A 190 3.40 11.49 -1.81
CA MET A 190 4.65 11.84 -2.50
C MET A 190 4.93 13.35 -2.60
N ARG A 191 3.95 14.22 -2.39
CA ARG A 191 4.14 15.68 -2.50
C ARG A 191 5.27 16.15 -1.59
N GLY A 192 6.37 16.63 -2.20
CA GLY A 192 7.56 17.13 -1.48
C GLY A 192 8.40 16.04 -0.79
N VAL A 193 8.09 14.76 -0.97
CA VAL A 193 8.92 13.65 -0.46
C VAL A 193 10.19 13.50 -1.28
N VAL A 194 10.16 13.73 -2.59
CA VAL A 194 11.34 13.63 -3.45
C VAL A 194 11.76 14.99 -3.92
N THR A 195 12.99 15.36 -3.57
CA THR A 195 13.68 16.55 -4.10
C THR A 195 14.46 16.16 -5.35
N ARG A 196 14.32 16.96 -6.41
CA ARG A 196 15.12 16.82 -7.64
C ARG A 196 16.23 17.86 -7.64
N VAL A 197 17.47 17.38 -7.64
CA VAL A 197 18.66 18.23 -7.80
C VAL A 197 19.24 17.92 -9.17
N PRO A 198 19.59 18.92 -10.00
CA PRO A 198 20.26 18.68 -11.28
C PRO A 198 21.48 17.78 -11.05
N ALA A 199 21.58 16.68 -11.80
CA ALA A 199 22.74 15.79 -11.70
C ALA A 199 24.01 16.60 -12.01
N LYS A 200 24.97 16.64 -11.09
CA LYS A 200 26.28 17.24 -11.33
C LYS A 200 26.95 16.47 -12.48
N GLY A 201 26.83 16.96 -13.71
CA GLY A 201 27.43 16.33 -14.90
C GLY A 201 26.71 16.64 -16.21
N ALA A 202 25.49 17.14 -16.20
CA ALA A 202 24.76 17.45 -17.43
C ALA A 202 25.35 18.69 -18.19
N GLU A 203 26.21 19.48 -17.57
CA GLU A 203 26.87 20.63 -18.22
C GLU A 203 28.16 20.29 -18.95
N ARG A 204 28.67 19.06 -18.86
CA ARG A 204 29.92 18.69 -19.55
C ARG A 204 29.73 18.20 -20.99
N ASP A 205 28.53 17.72 -21.33
CA ASP A 205 28.24 17.20 -22.67
C ASP A 205 27.78 18.27 -23.69
N LEU A 206 27.58 19.52 -23.23
CA LEU A 206 27.21 20.65 -24.11
C LEU A 206 28.40 21.51 -24.57
N ARG A 207 29.63 21.07 -24.38
CA ARG A 207 30.86 21.78 -24.82
C ARG A 207 31.77 20.94 -25.73
N ILE A 208 31.20 20.10 -26.54
CA ILE A 208 31.91 19.49 -27.67
C ILE A 208 31.01 19.68 -28.90
N ASP A 209 31.15 20.85 -29.51
CA ASP A 209 31.11 21.15 -30.94
C ASP A 209 31.77 22.52 -31.17
#